data_75fef54c422f7f3d46f84e09f400e453
#
_entry.id   75fef54c422f7f3d46f84e09f400e453
#
_cell.length_a   1.000
_cell.length_b   1.000
_cell.length_c   1.000
_cell.angle_alpha   90.00
_cell.angle_beta   90.00
_cell.angle_gamma   90.00
#
_symmetry.space_group_name_H-M   'P 1'
#
loop_
_entity.id
_entity.type
_entity.pdbx_description
1 polymer ?
#
loop_
_entity_poly.entity_id
_entity_poly.type
_entity_poly.pdbx_seq_one_letter_code
_entity_poly.pdbx_strand_id
1 'polypeptide(L)'
;MRYLCAGSGPALILLHGLLGYSFSWRFTIPALAREATIYAPDMLGAGFSDRPSELDCTFRGCARRVLAFADQVGLSSFNLLGTSHGGAVAMTAAAISAEQNRVSKLILVAPVNPWSAHGKRVTCFLSSELVSTVFLGLAPHAKFAHSCVLRRLYGDPGRIAPGTLEGYSRPFEKPGGLEYGLRILSTWNKDLEDLESCLPKIRNLPTLIIWGERDRAVDPASARSLQDYFQNARLVTFDGVGHLPYEETPERFNQAVVAYLREEN
;
A
#
# COMPACT_ATOMS: atom_id res chain seq x y z
N MET A 1 -15.98 5.40 3.06
CA MET A 1 -14.73 5.55 2.26
C MET A 1 -15.09 6.02 0.86
N ARG A 2 -14.39 7.03 0.33
CA ARG A 2 -14.42 7.36 -1.09
C ARG A 2 -13.63 6.30 -1.87
N TYR A 3 -14.05 5.94 -3.06
CA TYR A 3 -13.33 5.01 -3.92
C TYR A 3 -13.53 5.32 -5.41
N LEU A 4 -12.62 4.83 -6.23
CA LEU A 4 -12.77 4.75 -7.67
C LEU A 4 -13.17 3.33 -8.04
N CYS A 5 -14.08 3.19 -9.02
CA CYS A 5 -14.48 1.91 -9.57
C CYS A 5 -14.41 1.97 -11.11
N ALA A 6 -13.83 0.95 -11.73
CA ALA A 6 -13.70 0.88 -13.18
C ALA A 6 -13.54 -0.57 -13.67
N GLY A 7 -13.97 -0.85 -14.89
CA GLY A 7 -13.80 -2.15 -15.54
C GLY A 7 -14.92 -3.15 -15.25
N SER A 8 -14.69 -4.39 -15.68
CA SER A 8 -15.59 -5.52 -15.49
C SER A 8 -14.80 -6.82 -15.39
N GLY A 9 -15.36 -7.84 -14.73
CA GLY A 9 -14.70 -9.13 -14.51
C GLY A 9 -14.41 -9.38 -13.01
N PRO A 10 -13.43 -10.26 -12.68
CA PRO A 10 -13.08 -10.57 -11.30
C PRO A 10 -12.70 -9.33 -10.51
N ALA A 11 -13.15 -9.23 -9.25
CA ALA A 11 -12.89 -8.06 -8.43
C ALA A 11 -11.41 -7.96 -8.02
N LEU A 12 -10.84 -6.76 -8.09
CA LEU A 12 -9.51 -6.42 -7.61
C LEU A 12 -9.56 -5.14 -6.79
N ILE A 13 -9.21 -5.23 -5.51
CA ILE A 13 -9.10 -4.08 -4.61
C ILE A 13 -7.66 -3.60 -4.58
N LEU A 14 -7.42 -2.29 -4.79
CA LEU A 14 -6.10 -1.65 -4.79
C LEU A 14 -5.90 -0.81 -3.53
N LEU A 15 -4.99 -1.21 -2.65
CA LEU A 15 -4.68 -0.53 -1.39
C LEU A 15 -3.40 0.31 -1.52
N HIS A 16 -3.54 1.61 -1.36
CA HIS A 16 -2.45 2.58 -1.42
C HIS A 16 -1.52 2.52 -0.19
N GLY A 17 -0.31 3.07 -0.31
CA GLY A 17 0.66 3.19 0.77
C GLY A 17 0.35 4.29 1.78
N LEU A 18 1.22 4.43 2.78
CA LEU A 18 1.14 5.51 3.77
C LEU A 18 1.13 6.88 3.08
N LEU A 19 0.23 7.77 3.50
CA LEU A 19 0.00 9.09 2.93
C LEU A 19 -0.39 9.10 1.43
N GLY A 20 -0.62 7.93 0.83
CA GLY A 20 -1.17 7.77 -0.51
C GLY A 20 -2.70 7.84 -0.52
N TYR A 21 -3.29 7.68 -1.71
CA TYR A 21 -4.72 7.53 -1.94
C TYR A 21 -4.95 6.97 -3.35
N SER A 22 -6.17 6.87 -3.83
CA SER A 22 -6.51 6.30 -5.14
C SER A 22 -5.75 6.92 -6.33
N PHE A 23 -5.22 8.14 -6.19
CA PHE A 23 -4.34 8.78 -7.18
C PHE A 23 -3.07 7.98 -7.49
N SER A 24 -2.57 7.20 -6.54
CA SER A 24 -1.42 6.30 -6.76
C SER A 24 -1.65 5.36 -7.94
N TRP A 25 -2.89 5.02 -8.23
CA TRP A 25 -3.27 4.04 -9.25
C TRP A 25 -3.68 4.64 -10.59
N ARG A 26 -3.45 5.97 -10.83
CA ARG A 26 -3.89 6.68 -12.04
C ARG A 26 -3.33 6.10 -13.34
N PHE A 27 -2.11 5.54 -13.31
CA PHE A 27 -1.50 4.86 -14.45
C PHE A 27 -1.82 3.35 -14.51
N THR A 28 -2.37 2.81 -13.45
CA THR A 28 -2.64 1.37 -13.27
C THR A 28 -4.10 1.04 -13.59
N ILE A 29 -5.05 1.82 -13.08
CA ILE A 29 -6.49 1.58 -13.25
C ILE A 29 -6.89 1.41 -14.72
N PRO A 30 -6.46 2.28 -15.69
CA PRO A 30 -6.90 2.14 -17.07
C PRO A 30 -6.44 0.83 -17.75
N ALA A 31 -5.29 0.28 -17.33
CA ALA A 31 -4.77 -0.97 -17.84
C ALA A 31 -5.49 -2.18 -17.23
N LEU A 32 -5.61 -2.21 -15.88
CA LEU A 32 -6.19 -3.33 -15.16
C LEU A 32 -7.71 -3.42 -15.32
N ALA A 33 -8.40 -2.30 -15.57
CA ALA A 33 -9.84 -2.26 -15.81
C ALA A 33 -10.29 -3.02 -17.08
N ARG A 34 -9.36 -3.41 -17.94
CA ARG A 34 -9.61 -4.29 -19.09
C ARG A 34 -9.72 -5.75 -18.71
N GLU A 35 -9.22 -6.14 -17.54
CA GLU A 35 -9.09 -7.52 -17.07
C GLU A 35 -9.94 -7.81 -15.82
N ALA A 36 -10.29 -6.77 -15.06
CA ALA A 36 -10.91 -6.90 -13.76
C ALA A 36 -11.84 -5.72 -13.43
N THR A 37 -12.74 -5.92 -12.48
CA THR A 37 -13.46 -4.82 -11.83
C THR A 37 -12.57 -4.26 -10.72
N ILE A 38 -12.05 -3.06 -10.93
CA ILE A 38 -11.11 -2.40 -10.03
C ILE A 38 -11.89 -1.60 -8.98
N TYR A 39 -11.51 -1.77 -7.71
CA TYR A 39 -11.92 -0.94 -6.59
C TYR A 39 -10.68 -0.31 -5.95
N ALA A 40 -10.55 1.00 -6.02
CA ALA A 40 -9.42 1.72 -5.44
C ALA A 40 -9.92 2.68 -4.34
N PRO A 41 -10.10 2.20 -3.09
CA PRO A 41 -10.54 3.04 -2.00
C PRO A 41 -9.42 3.98 -1.52
N ASP A 42 -9.82 5.20 -1.17
CA ASP A 42 -9.06 6.03 -0.25
C ASP A 42 -9.36 5.48 1.16
N MET A 43 -8.39 4.85 1.81
CA MET A 43 -8.61 4.30 3.17
C MET A 43 -9.06 5.42 4.12
N LEU A 44 -9.94 5.10 5.10
CA LEU A 44 -10.37 6.10 6.09
C LEU A 44 -9.17 6.77 6.76
N GLY A 45 -9.18 8.08 6.83
CA GLY A 45 -8.05 8.90 7.27
C GLY A 45 -7.17 9.42 6.13
N ALA A 46 -7.19 8.78 4.96
CA ALA A 46 -6.37 9.14 3.81
C ALA A 46 -7.17 9.77 2.66
N GLY A 47 -6.47 10.39 1.73
CA GLY A 47 -7.04 10.91 0.50
C GLY A 47 -8.19 11.87 0.75
N PHE A 48 -9.31 11.59 0.10
CA PHE A 48 -10.55 12.36 0.22
C PHE A 48 -11.65 11.63 1.03
N SER A 49 -11.31 10.51 1.67
CA SER A 49 -12.17 9.84 2.65
C SER A 49 -12.28 10.65 3.95
N ASP A 50 -13.28 10.31 4.76
CA ASP A 50 -13.49 10.90 6.07
C ASP A 50 -12.33 10.59 7.01
N ARG A 51 -12.14 11.46 8.01
CA ARG A 51 -11.06 11.39 9.01
C ARG A 51 -11.62 11.44 10.43
N PRO A 52 -12.27 10.35 10.91
CA PRO A 52 -12.80 10.30 12.27
C PRO A 52 -11.67 10.41 13.30
N SER A 53 -11.93 11.14 14.39
CA SER A 53 -10.97 11.30 15.49
C SER A 53 -10.63 9.97 16.17
N GLU A 54 -11.62 9.08 16.33
CA GLU A 54 -11.50 7.79 17.01
C GLU A 54 -11.16 6.63 16.06
N LEU A 55 -10.41 6.91 14.98
CA LEU A 55 -10.05 5.89 14.01
C LEU A 55 -8.96 4.95 14.56
N ASP A 56 -9.22 3.65 14.58
CA ASP A 56 -8.18 2.63 14.80
C ASP A 56 -7.23 2.58 13.60
N CYS A 57 -6.00 3.07 13.76
CA CYS A 57 -5.01 3.17 12.70
C CYS A 57 -4.07 1.96 12.62
N THR A 58 -4.28 0.92 13.42
CA THR A 58 -3.51 -0.33 13.34
C THR A 58 -3.72 -1.03 12.00
N PHE A 59 -2.77 -1.88 11.57
CA PHE A 59 -2.94 -2.70 10.36
C PHE A 59 -4.21 -3.54 10.45
N ARG A 60 -4.54 -4.07 11.63
CA ARG A 60 -5.76 -4.83 11.88
C ARG A 60 -7.02 -3.98 11.73
N GLY A 61 -7.02 -2.77 12.27
CA GLY A 61 -8.13 -1.82 12.13
C GLY A 61 -8.34 -1.42 10.67
N CYS A 62 -7.25 -1.13 9.94
CA CYS A 62 -7.30 -0.85 8.51
C CYS A 62 -7.83 -2.06 7.73
N ALA A 63 -7.33 -3.27 7.99
CA ALA A 63 -7.75 -4.50 7.33
C ALA A 63 -9.23 -4.82 7.52
N ARG A 64 -9.75 -4.68 8.75
CA ARG A 64 -11.20 -4.85 9.03
C ARG A 64 -12.06 -3.89 8.22
N ARG A 65 -11.62 -2.64 8.05
CA ARG A 65 -12.34 -1.65 7.22
C ARG A 65 -12.30 -1.98 5.73
N VAL A 66 -11.19 -2.57 5.25
CA VAL A 66 -11.11 -3.06 3.86
C VAL A 66 -12.10 -4.22 3.66
N LEU A 67 -12.19 -5.16 4.59
CA LEU A 67 -13.14 -6.25 4.53
C LEU A 67 -14.60 -5.75 4.61
N ALA A 68 -14.90 -4.83 5.52
CA ALA A 68 -16.20 -4.18 5.61
C ALA A 68 -16.58 -3.39 4.34
N PHE A 69 -15.59 -2.74 3.71
CA PHE A 69 -15.78 -2.10 2.40
C PHE A 69 -16.13 -3.14 1.33
N ALA A 70 -15.44 -4.27 1.27
CA ALA A 70 -15.75 -5.36 0.34
C ALA A 70 -17.17 -5.89 0.54
N ASP A 71 -17.63 -6.03 1.81
CA ASP A 71 -19.00 -6.41 2.14
C ASP A 71 -20.02 -5.40 1.61
N GLN A 72 -19.76 -4.11 1.81
CA GLN A 72 -20.66 -3.02 1.38
C GLN A 72 -20.81 -2.91 -0.14
N VAL A 73 -19.77 -3.29 -0.90
CA VAL A 73 -19.83 -3.33 -2.38
C VAL A 73 -20.20 -4.72 -2.91
N GLY A 74 -20.60 -5.66 -2.04
CA GLY A 74 -21.13 -6.97 -2.41
C GLY A 74 -20.08 -8.00 -2.85
N LEU A 75 -18.82 -7.87 -2.42
CA LEU A 75 -17.75 -8.79 -2.78
C LEU A 75 -17.59 -9.92 -1.76
N SER A 76 -17.97 -11.12 -2.14
CA SER A 76 -17.72 -12.35 -1.34
C SER A 76 -16.29 -12.86 -1.53
N SER A 77 -15.72 -12.72 -2.74
CA SER A 77 -14.36 -13.11 -3.09
C SER A 77 -13.73 -12.04 -3.99
N PHE A 78 -12.43 -11.78 -3.83
CA PHE A 78 -11.71 -10.74 -4.58
C PHE A 78 -10.20 -11.00 -4.58
N ASN A 79 -9.52 -10.40 -5.54
CA ASN A 79 -8.06 -10.27 -5.54
C ASN A 79 -7.67 -8.99 -4.80
N LEU A 80 -6.50 -8.99 -4.17
CA LEU A 80 -6.06 -7.88 -3.34
C LEU A 80 -4.65 -7.43 -3.74
N LEU A 81 -4.50 -6.18 -4.14
CA LEU A 81 -3.21 -5.57 -4.43
C LEU A 81 -2.93 -4.49 -3.39
N GLY A 82 -1.78 -4.56 -2.73
CA GLY A 82 -1.37 -3.54 -1.77
C GLY A 82 0.08 -3.11 -1.94
N THR A 83 0.34 -1.79 -1.84
CA THR A 83 1.70 -1.24 -1.87
C THR A 83 2.13 -0.73 -0.50
N SER A 84 3.41 -0.97 -0.12
CA SER A 84 3.98 -0.42 1.11
C SER A 84 3.12 -0.75 2.35
N HIS A 85 2.66 0.24 3.11
CA HIS A 85 1.68 0.09 4.19
C HIS A 85 0.41 -0.66 3.73
N GLY A 86 -0.13 -0.31 2.55
CA GLY A 86 -1.27 -1.02 1.97
C GLY A 86 -1.00 -2.51 1.71
N GLY A 87 0.26 -2.90 1.50
CA GLY A 87 0.69 -4.30 1.40
C GLY A 87 0.59 -5.03 2.74
N ALA A 88 1.00 -4.39 3.84
CA ALA A 88 0.81 -4.94 5.19
C ALA A 88 -0.67 -5.09 5.55
N VAL A 89 -1.48 -4.07 5.22
CA VAL A 89 -2.94 -4.12 5.38
C VAL A 89 -3.56 -5.24 4.54
N ALA A 90 -3.09 -5.45 3.30
CA ALA A 90 -3.55 -6.53 2.42
C ALA A 90 -3.24 -7.92 3.01
N MET A 91 -2.03 -8.15 3.48
CA MET A 91 -1.65 -9.40 4.15
C MET A 91 -2.50 -9.63 5.41
N THR A 92 -2.71 -8.59 6.22
CA THR A 92 -3.55 -8.67 7.42
C THR A 92 -5.01 -8.96 7.08
N ALA A 93 -5.57 -8.33 6.05
CA ALA A 93 -6.95 -8.58 5.59
C ALA A 93 -7.12 -10.01 5.07
N ALA A 94 -6.17 -10.50 4.28
CA ALA A 94 -6.17 -11.88 3.81
C ALA A 94 -6.11 -12.86 4.99
N ALA A 95 -5.26 -12.61 6.00
CA ALA A 95 -5.13 -13.46 7.18
C ALA A 95 -6.39 -13.47 8.07
N ILE A 96 -7.08 -12.32 8.21
CA ILE A 96 -8.35 -12.23 8.96
C ILE A 96 -9.45 -13.03 8.28
N SER A 97 -9.48 -13.03 6.94
CA SER A 97 -10.52 -13.68 6.14
C SER A 97 -10.10 -15.05 5.57
N ALA A 98 -8.99 -15.63 6.06
CA ALA A 98 -8.43 -16.87 5.52
C ALA A 98 -9.39 -18.05 5.60
N GLU A 99 -10.10 -18.23 6.70
CA GLU A 99 -11.09 -19.32 6.90
C GLU A 99 -12.27 -19.23 5.92
N GLN A 100 -12.58 -18.03 5.44
CA GLN A 100 -13.66 -17.75 4.48
C GLN A 100 -13.17 -17.75 3.03
N ASN A 101 -11.86 -17.91 2.79
CA ASN A 101 -11.21 -17.89 1.48
C ASN A 101 -11.61 -16.68 0.61
N ARG A 102 -11.74 -15.50 1.24
CA ARG A 102 -12.22 -14.29 0.54
C ARG A 102 -11.19 -13.70 -0.44
N VAL A 103 -9.90 -13.83 -0.13
CA VAL A 103 -8.82 -13.36 -1.00
C VAL A 103 -8.33 -14.50 -1.87
N SER A 104 -8.51 -14.41 -3.18
CA SER A 104 -8.12 -15.45 -4.13
C SER A 104 -6.65 -15.34 -4.54
N LYS A 105 -6.18 -14.13 -4.83
CA LYS A 105 -4.77 -13.82 -5.17
C LYS A 105 -4.33 -12.58 -4.41
N LEU A 106 -3.05 -12.58 -3.99
CA LEU A 106 -2.41 -11.45 -3.34
C LEU A 106 -1.32 -10.86 -4.24
N ILE A 107 -1.32 -9.54 -4.38
CA ILE A 107 -0.27 -8.83 -5.14
C ILE A 107 0.34 -7.80 -4.19
N LEU A 108 1.62 -7.96 -3.90
CA LEU A 108 2.36 -7.17 -2.92
C LEU A 108 3.41 -6.32 -3.63
N VAL A 109 3.32 -5.02 -3.51
CA VAL A 109 4.25 -4.07 -4.15
C VAL A 109 5.09 -3.39 -3.07
N ALA A 110 6.37 -3.77 -2.98
CA ALA A 110 7.28 -3.25 -1.95
C ALA A 110 6.61 -3.16 -0.56
N PRO A 111 5.96 -4.24 -0.07
CA PRO A 111 5.11 -4.19 1.11
C PRO A 111 5.94 -3.97 2.38
N VAL A 112 5.39 -3.22 3.32
CA VAL A 112 5.88 -3.23 4.70
C VAL A 112 5.73 -4.64 5.25
N ASN A 113 6.81 -5.16 5.83
CA ASN A 113 6.87 -6.55 6.28
C ASN A 113 7.81 -6.71 7.49
N PRO A 114 7.71 -7.81 8.27
CA PRO A 114 8.49 -8.01 9.50
C PRO A 114 10.02 -8.10 9.28
N TRP A 115 10.46 -8.53 8.09
CA TRP A 115 11.88 -8.74 7.78
C TRP A 115 12.61 -7.48 7.29
N SER A 116 11.88 -6.39 6.98
CA SER A 116 12.53 -5.15 6.57
C SER A 116 13.20 -4.44 7.74
N ALA A 117 14.49 -4.17 7.59
CA ALA A 117 15.26 -3.39 8.57
C ALA A 117 15.05 -1.88 8.43
N HIS A 118 14.62 -1.42 7.24
CA HIS A 118 14.40 -0.01 6.96
C HIS A 118 13.20 0.55 7.73
N GLY A 119 13.35 1.78 8.17
CA GLY A 119 12.25 2.53 8.78
C GLY A 119 12.07 2.36 10.29
N LYS A 120 12.53 1.28 10.93
CA LYS A 120 12.35 1.04 12.37
C LYS A 120 12.83 2.23 13.24
N ARG A 121 14.00 2.80 12.94
CA ARG A 121 14.54 3.97 13.67
C ARG A 121 13.77 5.26 13.36
N VAL A 122 13.39 5.44 12.10
CA VAL A 122 12.64 6.64 11.65
C VAL A 122 11.22 6.60 12.22
N THR A 123 10.55 5.45 12.21
CA THR A 123 9.22 5.29 12.82
C THR A 123 9.26 5.56 14.32
N CYS A 124 10.24 5.02 15.03
CA CYS A 124 10.43 5.27 16.47
C CYS A 124 10.64 6.77 16.77
N PHE A 125 11.43 7.47 15.94
CA PHE A 125 11.66 8.90 16.09
C PHE A 125 10.41 9.74 15.82
N LEU A 126 9.70 9.47 14.71
CA LEU A 126 8.49 10.21 14.32
C LEU A 126 7.27 9.91 15.22
N SER A 127 7.26 8.78 15.91
CA SER A 127 6.20 8.42 16.85
C SER A 127 6.34 9.12 18.21
N SER A 128 7.45 9.82 18.49
CA SER A 128 7.56 10.61 19.72
C SER A 128 6.63 11.83 19.68
N GLU A 129 5.91 12.09 20.75
CA GLU A 129 4.86 13.11 20.84
C GLU A 129 5.39 14.53 20.52
N LEU A 130 6.59 14.86 20.99
CA LEU A 130 7.23 16.14 20.73
C LEU A 130 7.58 16.32 19.25
N VAL A 131 8.19 15.29 18.63
CA VAL A 131 8.60 15.34 17.22
C VAL A 131 7.38 15.37 16.29
N SER A 132 6.34 14.60 16.60
CA SER A 132 5.10 14.59 15.83
C SER A 132 4.39 15.94 15.86
N THR A 133 4.35 16.61 17.03
CA THR A 133 3.74 17.95 17.17
C THR A 133 4.49 19.00 16.34
N VAL A 134 5.83 19.01 16.40
CA VAL A 134 6.65 19.93 15.61
C VAL A 134 6.50 19.64 14.12
N PHE A 135 6.49 18.34 13.73
CA PHE A 135 6.30 17.93 12.35
C PHE A 135 4.94 18.39 11.80
N LEU A 136 3.86 18.23 12.56
CA LEU A 136 2.52 18.68 12.17
C LEU A 136 2.43 20.19 11.96
N GLY A 137 3.12 20.97 12.78
CA GLY A 137 3.14 22.44 12.66
C GLY A 137 3.89 22.93 11.42
N LEU A 138 4.93 22.23 10.99
CA LEU A 138 5.82 22.66 9.90
C LEU A 138 5.46 22.01 8.54
N ALA A 139 4.97 20.79 8.53
CA ALA A 139 4.78 19.98 7.32
C ALA A 139 3.78 20.58 6.31
N PRO A 140 2.65 21.22 6.69
CA PRO A 140 1.71 21.82 5.72
C PRO A 140 2.33 22.91 4.86
N HIS A 141 3.38 23.55 5.35
CA HIS A 141 4.08 24.66 4.66
C HIS A 141 5.31 24.21 3.89
N ALA A 142 5.65 22.93 3.97
CA ALA A 142 6.91 22.39 3.46
C ALA A 142 6.75 21.68 2.11
N LYS A 143 6.26 22.37 1.05
CA LYS A 143 6.22 21.81 -0.32
C LYS A 143 7.58 21.24 -0.76
N PHE A 144 8.67 21.89 -0.32
CA PHE A 144 10.02 21.40 -0.57
C PHE A 144 10.27 20.05 0.11
N ALA A 145 9.84 19.86 1.36
CA ALA A 145 10.01 18.57 2.06
C ALA A 145 9.21 17.46 1.39
N HIS A 146 7.97 17.73 0.95
CA HIS A 146 7.17 16.78 0.17
C HIS A 146 7.89 16.36 -1.13
N SER A 147 8.47 17.34 -1.85
CA SER A 147 9.26 17.06 -3.04
C SER A 147 10.48 16.18 -2.74
N CYS A 148 11.21 16.45 -1.66
CA CYS A 148 12.35 15.64 -1.25
C CYS A 148 11.93 14.19 -0.91
N VAL A 149 10.83 14.01 -0.18
CA VAL A 149 10.30 12.69 0.14
C VAL A 149 9.91 11.95 -1.13
N LEU A 150 9.13 12.58 -2.02
CA LEU A 150 8.72 11.97 -3.29
C LEU A 150 9.93 11.55 -4.13
N ARG A 151 10.90 12.44 -4.31
CA ARG A 151 12.15 12.13 -5.05
C ARG A 151 12.93 10.98 -4.45
N ARG A 152 12.90 10.80 -3.11
CA ARG A 152 13.55 9.68 -2.43
C ARG A 152 12.87 8.34 -2.70
N LEU A 153 11.56 8.34 -2.94
CA LEU A 153 10.78 7.12 -3.24
C LEU A 153 11.04 6.60 -4.65
N TYR A 154 11.50 7.44 -5.57
CA TYR A 154 11.85 7.04 -6.93
C TYR A 154 13.32 6.57 -7.03
N GLY A 155 13.56 5.54 -7.80
CA GLY A 155 14.90 5.09 -8.17
C GLY A 155 15.59 6.07 -9.14
N ASP A 156 14.80 6.66 -10.02
CA ASP A 156 15.17 7.76 -10.91
C ASP A 156 14.16 8.92 -10.78
N PRO A 157 14.50 10.00 -10.07
CA PRO A 157 13.63 11.17 -9.95
C PRO A 157 13.27 11.86 -11.27
N GLY A 158 13.99 11.59 -12.36
CA GLY A 158 13.64 12.06 -13.70
C GLY A 158 12.36 11.45 -14.26
N ARG A 159 11.90 10.35 -13.68
CA ARG A 159 10.65 9.66 -14.05
C ARG A 159 9.41 10.20 -13.32
N ILE A 160 9.56 11.19 -12.44
CA ILE A 160 8.41 11.82 -11.78
C ILE A 160 7.60 12.57 -12.83
N ALA A 161 6.40 12.08 -13.12
CA ALA A 161 5.52 12.69 -14.11
C ALA A 161 5.05 14.09 -13.65
N PRO A 162 4.85 15.05 -14.57
CA PRO A 162 4.26 16.36 -14.25
C PRO A 162 2.95 16.21 -13.47
N GLY A 163 2.71 17.07 -12.48
CA GLY A 163 1.50 17.05 -11.65
C GLY A 163 1.50 15.99 -10.53
N THR A 164 2.53 15.14 -10.43
CA THR A 164 2.58 14.09 -9.40
C THR A 164 2.70 14.68 -8.00
N LEU A 165 3.57 15.67 -7.79
CA LEU A 165 3.73 16.32 -6.49
C LEU A 165 2.45 17.03 -6.05
N GLU A 166 1.83 17.78 -6.94
CA GLU A 166 0.57 18.47 -6.69
C GLU A 166 -0.54 17.46 -6.37
N GLY A 167 -0.63 16.37 -7.13
CA GLY A 167 -1.60 15.30 -6.89
C GLY A 167 -1.48 14.71 -5.50
N TYR A 168 -0.30 14.30 -5.08
CA TYR A 168 -0.09 13.75 -3.74
C TYR A 168 -0.24 14.78 -2.62
N SER A 169 -0.02 16.07 -2.88
CA SER A 169 -0.13 17.12 -1.86
C SER A 169 -1.58 17.56 -1.59
N ARG A 170 -2.50 17.42 -2.55
CA ARG A 170 -3.90 17.90 -2.43
C ARG A 170 -4.65 17.40 -1.19
N PRO A 171 -4.55 16.13 -0.75
CA PRO A 171 -5.25 15.70 0.46
C PRO A 171 -4.76 16.37 1.74
N PHE A 172 -3.52 16.88 1.76
CA PHE A 172 -2.95 17.55 2.94
C PHE A 172 -3.43 19.00 3.09
N GLU A 173 -4.08 19.57 2.09
CA GLU A 173 -4.79 20.84 2.21
C GLU A 173 -6.00 20.73 3.15
N LYS A 174 -6.47 19.49 3.42
CA LYS A 174 -7.53 19.20 4.38
C LYS A 174 -6.92 18.81 5.74
N PRO A 175 -7.48 19.29 6.87
CA PRO A 175 -7.03 18.87 8.20
C PRO A 175 -7.04 17.35 8.40
N GLY A 176 -6.14 16.83 9.24
CA GLY A 176 -6.14 15.45 9.70
C GLY A 176 -5.37 14.45 8.84
N GLY A 177 -4.85 14.86 7.66
CA GLY A 177 -4.18 13.92 6.74
C GLY A 177 -2.80 13.46 7.25
N LEU A 178 -2.03 14.35 7.82
CA LEU A 178 -0.72 14.06 8.41
C LEU A 178 -0.86 13.36 9.76
N GLU A 179 -1.82 13.80 10.57
CA GLU A 179 -2.17 13.17 11.85
C GLU A 179 -2.50 11.69 11.69
N TYR A 180 -3.26 11.34 10.64
CA TYR A 180 -3.53 9.95 10.31
C TYR A 180 -2.24 9.16 10.05
N GLY A 181 -1.31 9.73 9.27
CA GLY A 181 0.00 9.11 9.01
C GLY A 181 0.80 8.88 10.28
N LEU A 182 0.85 9.85 11.19
CA LEU A 182 1.54 9.73 12.46
C LEU A 182 0.89 8.70 13.39
N ARG A 183 -0.43 8.61 13.41
CA ARG A 183 -1.16 7.58 14.18
C ARG A 183 -0.86 6.16 13.68
N ILE A 184 -0.71 5.94 12.38
CA ILE A 184 -0.22 4.67 11.84
C ILE A 184 1.22 4.39 12.33
N LEU A 185 2.10 5.38 12.28
CA LEU A 185 3.49 5.21 12.71
C LEU A 185 3.60 4.93 14.22
N SER A 186 2.68 5.43 15.04
CA SER A 186 2.70 5.21 16.50
C SER A 186 2.47 3.75 16.91
N THR A 187 1.79 2.95 16.10
CA THR A 187 1.51 1.53 16.36
C THR A 187 2.40 0.58 15.57
N TRP A 188 3.29 1.11 14.72
CA TRP A 188 4.01 0.38 13.67
C TRP A 188 4.74 -0.87 14.13
N ASN A 189 5.52 -0.80 15.21
CA ASN A 189 6.31 -1.94 15.67
C ASN A 189 5.42 -3.08 16.17
N LYS A 190 4.38 -2.75 16.94
CA LYS A 190 3.39 -3.73 17.39
C LYS A 190 2.60 -4.31 16.22
N ASP A 191 2.24 -3.49 15.26
CA ASP A 191 1.54 -3.94 14.05
C ASP A 191 2.38 -4.91 13.22
N LEU A 192 3.72 -4.74 13.18
CA LEU A 192 4.62 -5.69 12.52
C LEU A 192 4.68 -7.03 13.26
N GLU A 193 4.70 -7.04 14.60
CA GLU A 193 4.64 -8.25 15.41
C GLU A 193 3.30 -8.97 15.21
N ASP A 194 2.19 -8.24 15.23
CA ASP A 194 0.85 -8.76 14.97
C ASP A 194 0.74 -9.33 13.55
N LEU A 195 1.31 -8.66 12.54
CA LEU A 195 1.37 -9.14 11.17
C LEU A 195 2.14 -10.46 11.10
N GLU A 196 3.35 -10.53 11.68
CA GLU A 196 4.17 -11.73 11.68
C GLU A 196 3.42 -12.93 12.28
N SER A 197 2.68 -12.70 13.37
CA SER A 197 1.88 -13.73 14.04
C SER A 197 0.74 -14.28 13.18
N CYS A 198 0.21 -13.51 12.26
CA CYS A 198 -0.94 -13.92 11.42
C CYS A 198 -0.54 -14.43 10.03
N LEU A 199 0.68 -14.19 9.56
CA LEU A 199 1.17 -14.65 8.25
C LEU A 199 1.02 -16.16 8.02
N PRO A 200 1.17 -17.07 9.01
CA PRO A 200 0.97 -18.51 8.79
C PRO A 200 -0.37 -18.88 8.16
N LYS A 201 -1.42 -18.09 8.40
CA LYS A 201 -2.76 -18.31 7.86
C LYS A 201 -2.87 -18.12 6.34
N ILE A 202 -1.92 -17.41 5.74
CA ILE A 202 -1.91 -17.07 4.31
C ILE A 202 -0.70 -17.61 3.56
N ARG A 203 0.07 -18.51 4.18
CA ARG A 203 1.31 -19.04 3.61
C ARG A 203 1.13 -19.69 2.23
N ASN A 204 -0.05 -20.29 1.99
CA ASN A 204 -0.37 -21.00 0.74
C ASN A 204 -1.10 -20.12 -0.28
N LEU A 205 -1.40 -18.85 0.08
CA LEU A 205 -2.13 -17.96 -0.81
C LEU A 205 -1.28 -17.62 -2.05
N PRO A 206 -1.81 -17.80 -3.28
CA PRO A 206 -1.10 -17.40 -4.48
C PRO A 206 -0.70 -15.92 -4.41
N THR A 207 0.60 -15.64 -4.50
CA THR A 207 1.14 -14.30 -4.22
C THR A 207 2.13 -13.85 -5.30
N LEU A 208 1.88 -12.69 -5.89
CA LEU A 208 2.85 -11.96 -6.70
C LEU A 208 3.53 -10.90 -5.84
N ILE A 209 4.84 -10.89 -5.81
CA ILE A 209 5.64 -9.88 -5.11
C ILE A 209 6.36 -9.05 -6.18
N ILE A 210 6.21 -7.73 -6.15
CA ILE A 210 6.86 -6.79 -7.07
C ILE A 210 7.72 -5.83 -6.27
N TRP A 211 8.98 -5.61 -6.71
CA TRP A 211 9.89 -4.71 -6.00
C TRP A 211 10.82 -3.96 -6.95
N GLY A 212 11.11 -2.70 -6.63
CA GLY A 212 12.17 -1.96 -7.28
C GLY A 212 13.51 -2.15 -6.55
N GLU A 213 14.58 -2.42 -7.27
CA GLU A 213 15.91 -2.73 -6.68
C GLU A 213 16.55 -1.52 -5.98
N ARG A 214 16.11 -0.29 -6.34
CA ARG A 214 16.57 0.96 -5.70
C ARG A 214 15.62 1.49 -4.64
N ASP A 215 14.76 0.63 -4.08
CA ASP A 215 13.84 1.03 -3.01
C ASP A 215 14.62 1.50 -1.77
N ARG A 216 14.34 2.74 -1.34
CA ARG A 216 14.96 3.38 -0.16
C ARG A 216 13.97 3.53 1.01
N ALA A 217 12.74 3.07 0.84
CA ALA A 217 11.70 3.13 1.87
C ALA A 217 11.53 1.79 2.58
N VAL A 218 11.40 0.70 1.83
CA VAL A 218 11.35 -0.66 2.38
C VAL A 218 12.50 -1.47 1.77
N ASP A 219 13.27 -2.15 2.63
CA ASP A 219 14.48 -2.86 2.23
C ASP A 219 14.22 -3.91 1.15
N PRO A 220 14.80 -3.78 -0.07
CA PRO A 220 14.64 -4.77 -1.13
C PRO A 220 15.14 -6.17 -0.75
N ALA A 221 16.08 -6.28 0.18
CA ALA A 221 16.55 -7.58 0.66
C ALA A 221 15.44 -8.40 1.32
N SER A 222 14.43 -7.73 1.91
CA SER A 222 13.27 -8.39 2.51
C SER A 222 12.31 -9.03 1.48
N ALA A 223 12.44 -8.68 0.20
CA ALA A 223 11.65 -9.30 -0.87
C ALA A 223 11.90 -10.80 -0.99
N ARG A 224 13.16 -11.22 -0.83
CA ARG A 224 13.54 -12.64 -0.85
C ARG A 224 12.96 -13.38 0.35
N SER A 225 13.08 -12.80 1.55
CA SER A 225 12.52 -13.39 2.77
C SER A 225 11.00 -13.57 2.65
N LEU A 226 10.32 -12.59 2.05
CA LEU A 226 8.89 -12.67 1.82
C LEU A 226 8.53 -13.74 0.77
N GLN A 227 9.31 -13.86 -0.30
CA GLN A 227 9.15 -14.91 -1.30
C GLN A 227 9.34 -16.30 -0.70
N ASP A 228 10.40 -16.50 0.09
CA ASP A 228 10.71 -17.78 0.70
C ASP A 228 9.65 -18.19 1.75
N TYR A 229 8.97 -17.21 2.31
CA TYR A 229 7.90 -17.44 3.27
C TYR A 229 6.63 -18.00 2.63
N PHE A 230 6.17 -17.43 1.52
CA PHE A 230 4.97 -17.89 0.81
C PHE A 230 5.30 -19.10 -0.07
N GLN A 231 4.51 -20.17 0.04
CA GLN A 231 4.75 -21.41 -0.75
C GLN A 231 4.48 -21.22 -2.25
N ASN A 232 3.53 -20.34 -2.60
CA ASN A 232 3.10 -20.07 -3.97
C ASN A 232 3.41 -18.61 -4.35
N ALA A 233 4.66 -18.17 -4.09
CA ALA A 233 5.06 -16.81 -4.41
C ALA A 233 5.93 -16.72 -5.67
N ARG A 234 5.65 -15.70 -6.47
CA ARG A 234 6.50 -15.25 -7.57
C ARG A 234 7.04 -13.87 -7.27
N LEU A 235 8.35 -13.69 -7.34
CA LEU A 235 9.03 -12.41 -7.19
C LEU A 235 9.40 -11.83 -8.57
N VAL A 236 9.05 -10.58 -8.79
CA VAL A 236 9.46 -9.77 -9.96
C VAL A 236 10.19 -8.52 -9.47
N THR A 237 11.44 -8.37 -9.83
CA THR A 237 12.25 -7.19 -9.50
C THR A 237 12.41 -6.27 -10.71
N PHE A 238 12.47 -4.96 -10.46
CA PHE A 238 12.63 -3.94 -11.49
C PHE A 238 13.93 -3.18 -11.26
N ASP A 239 14.91 -3.43 -12.14
CA ASP A 239 16.21 -2.74 -12.11
C ASP A 239 16.03 -1.23 -12.32
N GLY A 240 16.78 -0.46 -11.54
CA GLY A 240 16.80 0.99 -11.59
C GLY A 240 15.53 1.68 -11.06
N VAL A 241 14.56 0.93 -10.52
CA VAL A 241 13.27 1.41 -10.01
C VAL A 241 13.29 1.49 -8.49
N GLY A 242 12.63 2.49 -7.92
CA GLY A 242 12.51 2.68 -6.47
C GLY A 242 11.27 2.04 -5.86
N HIS A 243 10.72 2.73 -4.87
CA HIS A 243 9.58 2.24 -4.06
C HIS A 243 8.23 2.21 -4.81
N LEU A 244 8.12 2.95 -5.92
CA LEU A 244 6.86 3.17 -6.62
C LEU A 244 6.90 2.64 -8.07
N PRO A 245 7.06 1.31 -8.30
CA PRO A 245 7.19 0.75 -9.65
C PRO A 245 5.96 1.04 -10.53
N TYR A 246 4.77 1.16 -9.97
CA TYR A 246 3.54 1.54 -10.65
C TYR A 246 3.51 3.01 -11.13
N GLU A 247 4.41 3.85 -10.61
CA GLU A 247 4.62 5.23 -11.02
C GLU A 247 5.80 5.37 -11.99
N GLU A 248 6.92 4.71 -11.68
CA GLU A 248 8.17 4.87 -12.42
C GLU A 248 8.18 4.10 -13.75
N THR A 249 7.57 2.94 -13.79
CA THR A 249 7.53 2.04 -14.96
C THR A 249 6.15 1.41 -15.11
N PRO A 250 5.09 2.23 -15.28
CA PRO A 250 3.70 1.76 -15.23
C PRO A 250 3.41 0.68 -16.27
N GLU A 251 3.98 0.75 -17.47
CA GLU A 251 3.75 -0.24 -18.51
C GLU A 251 4.26 -1.63 -18.09
N ARG A 252 5.51 -1.70 -17.58
CA ARG A 252 6.11 -2.96 -17.10
C ARG A 252 5.37 -3.50 -15.88
N PHE A 253 4.99 -2.61 -14.97
CA PHE A 253 4.22 -2.95 -13.79
C PHE A 253 2.87 -3.54 -14.15
N ASN A 254 2.11 -2.85 -15.01
CA ASN A 254 0.80 -3.29 -15.44
C ASN A 254 0.85 -4.62 -16.19
N GLN A 255 1.85 -4.83 -17.06
CA GLN A 255 2.08 -6.10 -17.76
C GLN A 255 2.31 -7.26 -16.77
N ALA A 256 3.13 -7.07 -15.74
CA ALA A 256 3.38 -8.08 -14.72
C ALA A 256 2.12 -8.45 -13.93
N VAL A 257 1.33 -7.45 -13.54
CA VAL A 257 0.07 -7.66 -12.81
C VAL A 257 -0.97 -8.35 -13.70
N VAL A 258 -1.16 -7.89 -14.94
CA VAL A 258 -2.11 -8.51 -15.91
C VAL A 258 -1.74 -9.96 -16.19
N ALA A 259 -0.46 -10.24 -16.43
CA ALA A 259 0.00 -11.61 -16.67
C ALA A 259 -0.37 -12.52 -15.49
N TYR A 260 -0.12 -12.05 -14.25
CA TYR A 260 -0.43 -12.82 -13.04
C TYR A 260 -1.94 -12.99 -12.81
N LEU A 261 -2.77 -11.99 -13.11
CA LEU A 261 -4.22 -12.09 -12.97
C LEU A 261 -4.83 -13.12 -13.92
N ARG A 262 -4.25 -13.30 -15.11
CA ARG A 262 -4.69 -14.27 -16.14
C ARG A 262 -4.28 -15.72 -15.86
N GLU A 263 -3.29 -15.96 -15.01
CA GLU A 263 -2.89 -17.32 -14.62
C GLU A 263 -4.08 -18.00 -13.91
N GLU A 264 -4.43 -19.20 -14.32
CA GLU A 264 -5.38 -20.06 -13.60
C GLU A 264 -4.71 -20.57 -12.31
N ASN A 265 -5.48 -20.68 -11.22
CA ASN A 265 -4.97 -21.17 -9.92
C ASN A 265 -4.86 -22.69 -9.90
#